data_44dd87f2b3075e1bb6c5bb39d418c5e0
#
_entry.id   44dd87f2b3075e1bb6c5bb39d418c5e0
#
_cell.length_a   1.000
_cell.length_b   1.000
_cell.length_c   1.000
_cell.angle_alpha   90.00
_cell.angle_beta   90.00
_cell.angle_gamma   90.00
#
_symmetry.space_group_name_H-M   'P 1'
#
loop_
_entity.id
_entity.type
_entity.pdbx_description
1 polymer ?
#
loop_
_entity_poly.entity_id
_entity_poly.type
_entity_poly.pdbx_seq_one_letter_code
_entity_poly.pdbx_strand_id
1 'polypeptide(L)'
;VNKCDFFALYYDLLYSHRNIKSETDFLEEVFRSCSLVEVKRVLDVGCGTGFHSIELAKRGYEVVGVDLSPEMVEIARSKAKGFPNVSFLQADATRLEFIEEFDAAIAMYGVISYFVSDAELLSFLRSVRRALKPGSVFVFDTWNLIGVHGKKVYYETPFASFRKTGSMLAVKEEQWRVDFVEQVADAEIDWSIIDLTKGSVDVFSHKLKLRLFTLRELVHVLRETGFELCKAYEDFSKRPFTEESPEIV
;
A
#
# COMPACT_ATOMS: atom_id res chain seq x y z
N VAL A 1 -1.09 25.80 4.30
CA VAL A 1 -1.49 24.40 4.31
C VAL A 1 -0.37 23.62 3.67
N ASN A 2 0.14 22.60 4.35
CA ASN A 2 1.29 21.81 3.90
C ASN A 2 0.85 20.94 2.69
N LYS A 3 1.72 20.70 1.70
CA LYS A 3 1.38 19.91 0.48
C LYS A 3 0.92 18.48 0.81
N CYS A 4 1.37 17.91 1.92
CA CYS A 4 0.93 16.61 2.44
C CYS A 4 -0.56 16.61 2.83
N ASP A 5 -1.06 17.71 3.38
CA ASP A 5 -2.43 17.81 3.92
C ASP A 5 -3.49 17.66 2.81
N PHE A 6 -3.23 18.19 1.61
CA PHE A 6 -4.16 18.04 0.49
C PHE A 6 -4.27 16.62 -0.03
N PHE A 7 -3.15 15.91 -0.12
CA PHE A 7 -3.17 14.51 -0.58
C PHE A 7 -3.96 13.63 0.40
N ALA A 8 -3.71 13.78 1.70
CA ALA A 8 -4.45 13.05 2.73
C ALA A 8 -5.95 13.39 2.70
N LEU A 9 -6.29 14.70 2.57
CA LEU A 9 -7.67 15.18 2.53
C LEU A 9 -8.49 14.56 1.39
N TYR A 10 -7.89 14.41 0.22
CA TYR A 10 -8.56 13.89 -0.98
C TYR A 10 -8.28 12.41 -1.24
N TYR A 11 -7.49 11.74 -0.41
CA TYR A 11 -7.05 10.35 -0.62
C TYR A 11 -8.21 9.40 -0.93
N ASP A 12 -9.28 9.46 -0.16
CA ASP A 12 -10.45 8.59 -0.34
C ASP A 12 -11.16 8.83 -1.68
N LEU A 13 -11.20 10.08 -2.16
CA LEU A 13 -11.73 10.44 -3.47
C LEU A 13 -10.81 9.90 -4.58
N LEU A 14 -9.50 10.11 -4.45
CA LEU A 14 -8.50 9.73 -5.46
C LEU A 14 -8.48 8.21 -5.67
N TYR A 15 -8.68 7.43 -4.61
CA TYR A 15 -8.64 5.97 -4.61
C TYR A 15 -10.01 5.29 -4.46
N SER A 16 -11.11 6.04 -4.68
CA SER A 16 -12.49 5.54 -4.59
C SER A 16 -12.85 4.40 -5.56
N HIS A 17 -12.02 4.15 -6.57
CA HIS A 17 -12.20 3.07 -7.55
C HIS A 17 -11.77 1.70 -7.01
N ARG A 18 -11.03 1.64 -5.91
CA ARG A 18 -10.54 0.38 -5.36
C ARG A 18 -11.70 -0.44 -4.78
N ASN A 19 -11.67 -1.73 -5.06
CA ASN A 19 -12.61 -2.67 -4.46
C ASN A 19 -12.04 -3.27 -3.18
N ILE A 20 -12.04 -2.46 -2.10
CA ILE A 20 -11.46 -2.86 -0.81
C ILE A 20 -12.07 -4.17 -0.27
N LYS A 21 -13.37 -4.42 -0.55
CA LYS A 21 -14.01 -5.69 -0.13
C LYS A 21 -13.38 -6.88 -0.82
N SER A 22 -13.18 -6.82 -2.15
CA SER A 22 -12.55 -7.89 -2.92
C SER A 22 -11.08 -8.09 -2.53
N GLU A 23 -10.36 -7.00 -2.28
CA GLU A 23 -8.98 -7.07 -1.79
C GLU A 23 -8.93 -7.72 -0.40
N THR A 24 -9.89 -7.41 0.48
CA THR A 24 -9.99 -8.05 1.79
C THR A 24 -10.43 -9.52 1.71
N ASP A 25 -11.29 -9.89 0.75
CA ASP A 25 -11.62 -11.31 0.47
C ASP A 25 -10.36 -12.10 0.08
N PHE A 26 -9.51 -11.50 -0.75
CA PHE A 26 -8.21 -12.06 -1.10
C PHE A 26 -7.31 -12.23 0.14
N LEU A 27 -7.20 -11.20 0.98
CA LEU A 27 -6.40 -11.25 2.20
C LEU A 27 -6.84 -12.39 3.12
N GLU A 28 -8.14 -12.54 3.37
CA GLU A 28 -8.67 -13.62 4.20
C GLU A 28 -8.37 -15.01 3.63
N GLU A 29 -8.40 -15.16 2.31
CA GLU A 29 -8.03 -16.44 1.68
C GLU A 29 -6.54 -16.74 1.82
N VAL A 30 -5.66 -15.73 1.68
CA VAL A 30 -4.23 -15.87 1.94
C VAL A 30 -3.97 -16.19 3.41
N PHE A 31 -4.66 -15.54 4.34
CA PHE A 31 -4.56 -15.84 5.76
C PHE A 31 -4.89 -17.31 6.04
N ARG A 32 -5.99 -17.83 5.47
CA ARG A 32 -6.39 -19.23 5.63
C ARG A 32 -5.43 -20.22 4.97
N SER A 33 -4.78 -19.86 3.87
CA SER A 33 -3.98 -20.81 3.08
C SER A 33 -2.48 -20.75 3.34
N CYS A 34 -1.96 -19.66 3.87
CA CYS A 34 -0.53 -19.41 4.07
C CYS A 34 -0.13 -19.23 5.55
N SER A 35 -1.05 -18.82 6.42
CA SER A 35 -0.74 -18.73 7.84
C SER A 35 -0.78 -20.12 8.51
N LEU A 36 0.18 -20.40 9.37
CA LEU A 36 0.21 -21.61 10.19
C LEU A 36 -0.50 -21.42 11.55
N VAL A 37 -0.92 -20.18 11.84
CA VAL A 37 -1.69 -19.82 13.03
C VAL A 37 -3.04 -19.25 12.63
N GLU A 38 -4.03 -19.36 13.52
CA GLU A 38 -5.32 -18.68 13.31
C GLU A 38 -5.13 -17.17 13.36
N VAL A 39 -5.53 -16.48 12.28
CA VAL A 39 -5.39 -15.02 12.20
C VAL A 39 -6.55 -14.35 12.93
N LYS A 40 -6.23 -13.59 13.97
CA LYS A 40 -7.17 -12.78 14.76
C LYS A 40 -6.72 -11.34 14.86
N ARG A 41 -5.41 -11.11 15.00
CA ARG A 41 -4.82 -9.78 15.17
C ARG A 41 -3.93 -9.45 13.98
N VAL A 42 -4.25 -8.36 13.28
CA VAL A 42 -3.60 -7.94 12.03
C VAL A 42 -2.90 -6.60 12.20
N LEU A 43 -1.68 -6.49 11.70
CA LEU A 43 -0.93 -5.25 11.55
C LEU A 43 -1.09 -4.73 10.12
N ASP A 44 -1.61 -3.52 9.94
CA ASP A 44 -1.71 -2.83 8.65
C ASP A 44 -0.64 -1.75 8.57
N VAL A 45 0.42 -2.00 7.80
CA VAL A 45 1.60 -1.13 7.70
C VAL A 45 1.45 -0.20 6.49
N GLY A 46 1.60 1.12 6.72
CA GLY A 46 1.26 2.13 5.71
C GLY A 46 -0.25 2.19 5.48
N CYS A 47 -1.03 2.14 6.56
CA CYS A 47 -2.49 2.00 6.52
C CYS A 47 -3.23 3.17 5.84
N GLY A 48 -2.56 4.30 5.59
CA GLY A 48 -3.16 5.50 5.03
C GLY A 48 -4.39 5.94 5.83
N THR A 49 -5.49 6.20 5.13
CA THR A 49 -6.78 6.57 5.74
C THR A 49 -7.58 5.37 6.28
N GLY A 50 -6.98 4.18 6.37
CA GLY A 50 -7.52 3.01 7.05
C GLY A 50 -8.51 2.17 6.25
N PHE A 51 -8.47 2.16 4.93
CA PHE A 51 -9.38 1.38 4.11
C PHE A 51 -9.42 -0.10 4.47
N HIS A 52 -8.27 -0.79 4.42
CA HIS A 52 -8.17 -2.22 4.74
C HIS A 52 -8.36 -2.47 6.23
N SER A 53 -7.74 -1.65 7.08
CA SER A 53 -7.88 -1.76 8.54
C SER A 53 -9.35 -1.76 8.98
N ILE A 54 -10.15 -0.81 8.48
CA ILE A 54 -11.57 -0.69 8.84
C ILE A 54 -12.38 -1.85 8.25
N GLU A 55 -12.09 -2.28 7.02
CA GLU A 55 -12.81 -3.40 6.41
C GLU A 55 -12.50 -4.72 7.13
N LEU A 56 -11.24 -4.98 7.51
CA LEU A 56 -10.87 -6.12 8.34
C LEU A 56 -11.55 -6.07 9.72
N ALA A 57 -11.61 -4.90 10.34
CA ALA A 57 -12.30 -4.73 11.63
C ALA A 57 -13.80 -5.04 11.53
N LYS A 58 -14.48 -4.66 10.44
CA LYS A 58 -15.89 -5.04 10.17
C LYS A 58 -16.07 -6.55 10.06
N ARG A 59 -15.04 -7.28 9.66
CA ARG A 59 -15.05 -8.75 9.56
C ARG A 59 -14.66 -9.46 10.85
N GLY A 60 -14.38 -8.69 11.92
CA GLY A 60 -14.14 -9.21 13.27
C GLY A 60 -12.67 -9.37 13.65
N TYR A 61 -11.73 -8.95 12.80
CA TYR A 61 -10.31 -8.92 13.16
C TYR A 61 -10.03 -7.79 14.15
N GLU A 62 -9.07 -8.00 15.04
CA GLU A 62 -8.42 -6.93 15.81
C GLU A 62 -7.32 -6.33 14.93
N VAL A 63 -7.37 -5.02 14.67
CA VAL A 63 -6.46 -4.39 13.72
C VAL A 63 -5.70 -3.23 14.36
N VAL A 64 -4.40 -3.19 14.12
CA VAL A 64 -3.56 -2.02 14.41
C VAL A 64 -3.03 -1.50 13.09
N GLY A 65 -3.48 -0.31 12.68
CA GLY A 65 -2.95 0.40 11.51
C GLY A 65 -1.83 1.34 11.93
N VAL A 66 -0.74 1.35 11.18
CA VAL A 66 0.36 2.29 11.37
C VAL A 66 0.66 3.04 10.07
N ASP A 67 0.90 4.35 10.19
CA ASP A 67 1.31 5.20 9.07
C ASP A 67 2.30 6.27 9.54
N LEU A 68 3.17 6.72 8.65
CA LEU A 68 4.13 7.76 8.95
C LEU A 68 3.46 9.15 8.99
N SER A 69 2.39 9.37 8.18
CA SER A 69 1.65 10.64 8.10
C SER A 69 0.67 10.77 9.26
N PRO A 70 0.83 11.80 10.12
CA PRO A 70 -0.14 12.08 11.19
C PRO A 70 -1.51 12.43 10.61
N GLU A 71 -1.60 13.07 9.45
CA GLU A 71 -2.84 13.46 8.79
C GLU A 71 -3.63 12.22 8.33
N MET A 72 -2.96 11.24 7.74
CA MET A 72 -3.57 9.96 7.37
C MET A 72 -4.13 9.24 8.59
N VAL A 73 -3.34 9.17 9.67
CA VAL A 73 -3.73 8.55 10.94
C VAL A 73 -4.95 9.24 11.56
N GLU A 74 -5.02 10.57 11.52
CA GLU A 74 -6.16 11.33 12.05
C GLU A 74 -7.45 11.06 11.26
N ILE A 75 -7.37 11.02 9.93
CA ILE A 75 -8.48 10.68 9.06
C ILE A 75 -8.93 9.23 9.35
N ALA A 76 -8.01 8.28 9.44
CA ALA A 76 -8.29 6.88 9.75
C ALA A 76 -9.01 6.75 11.10
N ARG A 77 -8.53 7.41 12.15
CA ARG A 77 -9.18 7.45 13.48
C ARG A 77 -10.59 8.03 13.40
N SER A 78 -10.78 9.09 12.62
CA SER A 78 -12.11 9.71 12.43
C SER A 78 -13.10 8.76 11.77
N LYS A 79 -12.66 8.01 10.75
CA LYS A 79 -13.45 7.02 10.01
C LYS A 79 -13.77 5.78 10.85
N ALA A 80 -12.88 5.43 11.77
CA ALA A 80 -13.00 4.25 12.63
C ALA A 80 -13.90 4.45 13.85
N LYS A 81 -14.48 5.63 14.03
CA LYS A 81 -15.44 5.88 15.12
C LYS A 81 -16.59 4.86 15.08
N GLY A 82 -16.71 4.06 16.14
CA GLY A 82 -17.71 2.98 16.21
C GLY A 82 -17.17 1.56 15.99
N PHE A 83 -15.87 1.41 15.66
CA PHE A 83 -15.20 0.12 15.56
C PHE A 83 -14.17 -0.03 16.69
N PRO A 84 -14.51 -0.66 17.84
CA PRO A 84 -13.63 -0.75 19.01
C PRO A 84 -12.41 -1.68 18.78
N ASN A 85 -12.46 -2.50 17.74
CA ASN A 85 -11.46 -3.50 17.39
C ASN A 85 -10.43 -2.99 16.35
N VAL A 86 -10.38 -1.69 16.06
CA VAL A 86 -9.33 -1.09 15.24
C VAL A 86 -8.73 0.12 15.94
N SER A 87 -7.41 0.24 15.87
CA SER A 87 -6.66 1.40 16.35
C SER A 87 -5.63 1.85 15.33
N PHE A 88 -5.26 3.14 15.38
CA PHE A 88 -4.30 3.73 14.45
C PHE A 88 -3.21 4.48 15.20
N LEU A 89 -1.96 4.28 14.80
CA LEU A 89 -0.78 4.88 15.41
C LEU A 89 0.08 5.55 14.34
N GLN A 90 0.61 6.72 14.67
CA GLN A 90 1.68 7.30 13.86
C GLN A 90 2.98 6.58 14.19
N ALA A 91 3.58 5.90 13.21
CA ALA A 91 4.81 5.16 13.41
C ALA A 91 5.63 5.08 12.12
N ASP A 92 6.95 4.96 12.28
CA ASP A 92 7.88 4.64 11.21
C ASP A 92 7.97 3.12 11.06
N ALA A 93 7.60 2.59 9.90
CA ALA A 93 7.56 1.17 9.62
C ALA A 93 8.94 0.49 9.69
N THR A 94 10.03 1.26 9.58
CA THR A 94 11.41 0.72 9.71
C THR A 94 11.81 0.41 11.14
N ARG A 95 11.04 0.86 12.15
CA ARG A 95 11.36 0.73 13.58
C ARG A 95 10.14 0.54 14.48
N LEU A 96 9.21 -0.30 14.08
CA LEU A 96 8.07 -0.69 14.91
C LEU A 96 8.54 -1.30 16.23
N GLU A 97 7.83 -1.00 17.32
CA GLU A 97 8.22 -1.48 18.66
C GLU A 97 7.50 -2.80 19.06
N PHE A 98 6.64 -3.34 18.19
CA PHE A 98 5.92 -4.59 18.43
C PHE A 98 6.85 -5.82 18.38
N ILE A 99 6.58 -6.80 19.23
CA ILE A 99 7.34 -8.06 19.32
C ILE A 99 6.35 -9.22 19.39
N GLU A 100 6.25 -10.02 18.32
CA GLU A 100 5.42 -11.22 18.23
C GLU A 100 3.96 -11.01 18.70
N GLU A 101 3.37 -9.88 18.28
CA GLU A 101 2.01 -9.52 18.69
C GLU A 101 0.95 -9.91 17.66
N PHE A 102 1.32 -10.01 16.37
CA PHE A 102 0.37 -10.13 15.27
C PHE A 102 0.40 -11.52 14.62
N ASP A 103 -0.79 -11.99 14.23
CA ASP A 103 -0.99 -13.26 13.51
C ASP A 103 -0.86 -13.08 11.99
N ALA A 104 -1.01 -11.85 11.52
CA ALA A 104 -0.76 -11.45 10.14
C ALA A 104 -0.30 -9.98 10.07
N ALA A 105 0.44 -9.64 9.02
CA ALA A 105 0.68 -8.26 8.63
C ALA A 105 0.28 -8.06 7.17
N ILE A 106 -0.15 -6.85 6.85
CA ILE A 106 -0.41 -6.40 5.48
C ILE A 106 0.33 -5.08 5.22
N ALA A 107 0.76 -4.86 3.96
CA ALA A 107 1.33 -3.60 3.50
C ALA A 107 0.84 -3.37 2.06
N MET A 108 -0.36 -2.78 1.97
CA MET A 108 -1.13 -2.73 0.74
C MET A 108 -0.89 -1.44 -0.04
N TYR A 109 -0.98 -1.54 -1.36
CA TYR A 109 -0.86 -0.43 -2.28
C TYR A 109 0.58 0.07 -2.43
N GLY A 110 1.51 -0.86 -2.62
CA GLY A 110 2.90 -0.58 -2.94
C GLY A 110 3.71 0.04 -1.79
N VAL A 111 3.32 -0.15 -0.53
CA VAL A 111 4.03 0.41 0.63
C VAL A 111 5.51 0.01 0.63
N ILE A 112 5.83 -1.23 0.28
CA ILE A 112 7.22 -1.72 0.25
C ILE A 112 8.08 -0.95 -0.78
N SER A 113 7.48 -0.41 -1.83
CA SER A 113 8.17 0.36 -2.88
C SER A 113 8.72 1.71 -2.40
N TYR A 114 8.23 2.25 -1.29
CA TYR A 114 8.75 3.49 -0.72
C TYR A 114 10.14 3.34 -0.09
N PHE A 115 10.56 2.12 0.25
CA PHE A 115 11.90 1.83 0.80
C PHE A 115 12.91 1.66 -0.33
N VAL A 116 13.42 2.79 -0.84
CA VAL A 116 14.28 2.84 -2.03
C VAL A 116 15.66 2.26 -1.77
N SER A 117 16.26 2.52 -0.59
CA SER A 117 17.55 1.97 -0.22
C SER A 117 17.45 0.56 0.37
N ASP A 118 18.46 -0.28 0.15
CA ASP A 118 18.54 -1.61 0.76
C ASP A 118 18.48 -1.56 2.29
N ALA A 119 19.12 -0.56 2.89
CA ALA A 119 19.14 -0.38 4.35
C ALA A 119 17.74 -0.13 4.92
N GLU A 120 16.94 0.72 4.27
CA GLU A 120 15.55 0.99 4.67
C GLU A 120 14.67 -0.22 4.44
N LEU A 121 14.79 -0.89 3.28
CA LEU A 121 14.03 -2.10 2.96
C LEU A 121 14.29 -3.21 3.97
N LEU A 122 15.56 -3.50 4.28
CA LEU A 122 15.91 -4.51 5.27
C LEU A 122 15.45 -4.13 6.68
N SER A 123 15.53 -2.84 7.05
CA SER A 123 15.02 -2.35 8.34
C SER A 123 13.51 -2.53 8.45
N PHE A 124 12.77 -2.18 7.39
CA PHE A 124 11.33 -2.39 7.28
C PHE A 124 10.96 -3.86 7.44
N LEU A 125 11.54 -4.75 6.63
CA LEU A 125 11.23 -6.17 6.66
C LEU A 125 11.55 -6.81 8.02
N ARG A 126 12.70 -6.48 8.62
CA ARG A 126 13.06 -6.94 9.97
C ARG A 126 12.10 -6.42 11.04
N SER A 127 11.64 -5.18 10.90
CA SER A 127 10.68 -4.56 11.81
C SER A 127 9.32 -5.27 11.75
N VAL A 128 8.80 -5.55 10.55
CA VAL A 128 7.57 -6.33 10.35
C VAL A 128 7.75 -7.77 10.85
N ARG A 129 8.89 -8.42 10.52
CA ARG A 129 9.15 -9.79 10.98
C ARG A 129 9.16 -9.91 12.51
N ARG A 130 9.73 -8.92 13.19
CA ARG A 130 9.74 -8.87 14.66
C ARG A 130 8.35 -8.70 15.26
N ALA A 131 7.47 -7.96 14.60
CA ALA A 131 6.10 -7.75 15.05
C ALA A 131 5.22 -9.01 14.91
N LEU A 132 5.58 -9.90 13.99
CA LEU A 132 4.84 -11.11 13.66
C LEU A 132 5.23 -12.30 14.55
N LYS A 133 4.22 -13.04 15.01
CA LYS A 133 4.40 -14.34 15.68
C LYS A 133 5.05 -15.35 14.74
N PRO A 134 5.73 -16.40 15.25
CA PRO A 134 6.14 -17.53 14.42
C PRO A 134 4.95 -18.20 13.72
N GLY A 135 5.11 -18.50 12.43
CA GLY A 135 4.05 -19.10 11.61
C GLY A 135 3.00 -18.14 11.05
N SER A 136 3.12 -16.86 11.32
CA SER A 136 2.26 -15.79 10.76
C SER A 136 2.54 -15.52 9.30
N VAL A 137 1.63 -14.82 8.63
CA VAL A 137 1.74 -14.43 7.22
C VAL A 137 1.93 -12.92 7.07
N PHE A 138 2.74 -12.50 6.10
CA PHE A 138 2.88 -11.13 5.64
C PHE A 138 2.43 -11.03 4.18
N VAL A 139 1.49 -10.14 3.89
CA VAL A 139 0.94 -9.92 2.54
C VAL A 139 1.22 -8.49 2.13
N PHE A 140 1.76 -8.31 0.95
CA PHE A 140 2.02 -6.99 0.37
C PHE A 140 1.93 -7.04 -1.15
N ASP A 141 1.79 -5.88 -1.78
CA ASP A 141 1.90 -5.69 -3.22
C ASP A 141 3.02 -4.73 -3.58
N THR A 142 3.56 -4.87 -4.77
CA THR A 142 4.62 -3.99 -5.29
C THR A 142 4.65 -4.00 -6.81
N TRP A 143 5.38 -3.05 -7.40
CA TRP A 143 5.59 -2.98 -8.84
C TRP A 143 6.66 -3.96 -9.32
N ASN A 144 6.34 -4.70 -10.39
CA ASN A 144 7.28 -5.60 -11.05
C ASN A 144 8.13 -4.85 -12.09
N LEU A 145 9.43 -4.80 -11.88
CA LEU A 145 10.39 -4.14 -12.76
C LEU A 145 10.26 -4.61 -14.22
N ILE A 146 10.14 -5.92 -14.43
CA ILE A 146 10.08 -6.51 -15.78
C ILE A 146 8.75 -6.18 -16.45
N GLY A 147 7.62 -6.32 -15.72
CA GLY A 147 6.29 -5.98 -16.23
C GLY A 147 6.15 -4.50 -16.56
N VAL A 148 6.72 -3.62 -15.75
CA VAL A 148 6.78 -2.17 -16.04
C VAL A 148 7.62 -1.89 -17.27
N HIS A 149 8.80 -2.52 -17.42
CA HIS A 149 9.63 -2.38 -18.61
C HIS A 149 8.90 -2.77 -19.90
N GLY A 150 8.13 -3.86 -19.86
CA GLY A 150 7.33 -4.31 -21.00
C GLY A 150 6.21 -3.34 -21.43
N LYS A 151 5.74 -2.50 -20.50
CA LYS A 151 4.66 -1.54 -20.72
C LYS A 151 5.18 -0.10 -20.82
N LYS A 152 5.92 0.22 -21.89
CA LYS A 152 6.56 1.53 -22.14
C LYS A 152 5.64 2.75 -21.95
N VAL A 153 4.35 2.57 -22.13
CA VAL A 153 3.31 3.60 -21.92
C VAL A 153 3.37 4.25 -20.53
N TYR A 154 3.83 3.54 -19.51
CA TYR A 154 3.87 4.08 -18.15
C TYR A 154 4.99 5.11 -17.88
N TYR A 155 6.00 5.22 -18.76
CA TYR A 155 7.16 6.10 -18.49
C TYR A 155 7.65 6.88 -19.72
N GLU A 156 7.08 6.67 -20.91
CA GLU A 156 7.51 7.38 -22.14
C GLU A 156 6.66 8.62 -22.45
N THR A 157 5.42 8.67 -21.95
CA THR A 157 4.50 9.77 -22.21
C THR A 157 3.76 10.21 -20.95
N PRO A 158 3.50 11.52 -20.76
CA PRO A 158 2.60 11.98 -19.73
C PRO A 158 1.21 11.35 -19.91
N PHE A 159 0.62 10.93 -18.80
CA PHE A 159 -0.68 10.29 -18.79
C PHE A 159 -1.67 11.13 -17.99
N ALA A 160 -2.85 11.38 -18.53
CA ALA A 160 -3.93 12.08 -17.84
C ALA A 160 -5.12 11.16 -17.63
N SER A 161 -5.70 11.22 -16.43
CA SER A 161 -6.92 10.50 -16.08
C SER A 161 -7.83 11.37 -15.23
N PHE A 162 -9.12 11.03 -15.20
CA PHE A 162 -10.07 11.73 -14.34
C PHE A 162 -11.00 10.76 -13.63
N ARG A 163 -11.51 11.19 -12.45
CA ARG A 163 -12.49 10.46 -11.67
C ARG A 163 -13.57 11.43 -11.19
N LYS A 164 -14.81 10.99 -11.26
CA LYS A 164 -15.96 11.74 -10.74
C LYS A 164 -16.64 10.94 -9.64
N THR A 165 -16.82 11.54 -8.47
CA THR A 165 -17.54 10.96 -7.34
C THR A 165 -18.51 12.02 -6.80
N GLY A 166 -19.80 11.82 -7.03
CA GLY A 166 -20.82 12.83 -6.70
C GLY A 166 -20.58 14.13 -7.46
N SER A 167 -20.41 15.24 -6.72
CA SER A 167 -20.10 16.57 -7.25
C SER A 167 -18.60 16.84 -7.41
N MET A 168 -17.74 15.93 -6.99
CA MET A 168 -16.29 16.10 -7.06
C MET A 168 -15.74 15.48 -8.33
N LEU A 169 -14.85 16.19 -9.02
CA LEU A 169 -14.08 15.71 -10.15
C LEU A 169 -12.59 15.85 -9.82
N ALA A 170 -11.88 14.73 -9.78
CA ALA A 170 -10.44 14.70 -9.67
C ALA A 170 -9.82 14.45 -11.05
N VAL A 171 -8.93 15.33 -11.46
CA VAL A 171 -8.10 15.19 -12.67
C VAL A 171 -6.66 14.94 -12.21
N LYS A 172 -6.04 13.91 -12.77
CA LYS A 172 -4.66 13.54 -12.51
C LYS A 172 -3.86 13.62 -13.80
N GLU A 173 -2.76 14.34 -13.77
CA GLU A 173 -1.71 14.28 -14.78
C GLU A 173 -0.46 13.69 -14.13
N GLU A 174 0.15 12.70 -14.76
CA GLU A 174 1.33 12.04 -14.20
C GLU A 174 2.40 11.81 -15.25
N GLN A 175 3.63 12.01 -14.83
CA GLN A 175 4.82 11.69 -15.60
C GLN A 175 5.74 10.80 -14.78
N TRP A 176 6.15 9.70 -15.37
CA TRP A 176 7.05 8.74 -14.77
C TRP A 176 8.39 8.72 -15.49
N ARG A 177 9.45 8.51 -14.73
CA ARG A 177 10.80 8.23 -15.24
C ARG A 177 11.31 7.01 -14.51
N VAL A 178 11.78 6.01 -15.25
CA VAL A 178 12.26 4.76 -14.67
C VAL A 178 13.74 4.60 -14.95
N ASP A 179 14.52 4.48 -13.89
CA ASP A 179 15.92 4.03 -13.96
C ASP A 179 15.92 2.51 -13.73
N PHE A 180 16.16 1.76 -14.82
CA PHE A 180 16.18 0.30 -14.79
C PHE A 180 17.46 -0.29 -14.18
N VAL A 181 18.52 0.50 -14.06
CA VAL A 181 19.78 0.07 -13.42
C VAL A 181 19.64 0.17 -11.91
N GLU A 182 19.15 1.30 -11.43
CA GLU A 182 18.89 1.54 -10.01
C GLU A 182 17.56 0.94 -9.55
N GLN A 183 16.72 0.44 -10.47
CA GLN A 183 15.40 -0.12 -10.22
C GLN A 183 14.45 0.86 -9.51
N VAL A 184 14.51 2.13 -9.91
CA VAL A 184 13.76 3.20 -9.27
C VAL A 184 12.89 3.93 -10.29
N ALA A 185 11.65 4.20 -9.90
CA ALA A 185 10.73 5.06 -10.63
C ALA A 185 10.51 6.37 -9.88
N ASP A 186 10.78 7.49 -10.54
CA ASP A 186 10.41 8.83 -10.11
C ASP A 186 9.10 9.23 -10.78
N ALA A 187 8.09 9.63 -10.00
CA ALA A 187 6.82 10.14 -10.51
C ALA A 187 6.60 11.57 -10.09
N GLU A 188 6.11 12.38 -11.01
CA GLU A 188 5.57 13.70 -10.76
C GLU A 188 4.09 13.68 -11.14
N ILE A 189 3.23 13.94 -10.15
CA ILE A 189 1.78 13.79 -10.26
C ILE A 189 1.14 15.11 -9.88
N ASP A 190 0.42 15.72 -10.83
CA ASP A 190 -0.36 16.92 -10.63
C ASP A 190 -1.85 16.57 -10.50
N TRP A 191 -2.47 17.10 -9.48
CA TRP A 191 -3.88 16.89 -9.19
C TRP A 191 -4.65 18.21 -9.28
N SER A 192 -5.82 18.15 -9.93
CA SER A 192 -6.83 19.22 -9.91
C SER A 192 -8.12 18.64 -9.37
N ILE A 193 -8.58 19.12 -8.23
CA ILE A 193 -9.82 18.69 -7.58
C ILE A 193 -10.87 19.79 -7.76
N ILE A 194 -11.92 19.48 -8.49
CA ILE A 194 -13.00 20.41 -8.88
C ILE A 194 -14.26 20.06 -8.10
N ASP A 195 -14.75 20.99 -7.27
CA ASP A 195 -16.09 20.90 -6.68
C ASP A 195 -17.10 21.57 -7.62
N LEU A 196 -17.88 20.76 -8.31
CA LEU A 196 -18.85 21.21 -9.32
C LEU A 196 -20.04 21.98 -8.69
N THR A 197 -20.28 21.84 -7.38
CA THR A 197 -21.35 22.58 -6.68
C THR A 197 -20.90 23.96 -6.26
N LYS A 198 -19.64 24.09 -5.82
CA LYS A 198 -19.07 25.37 -5.37
C LYS A 198 -18.36 26.13 -6.47
N GLY A 199 -18.02 25.44 -7.58
CA GLY A 199 -17.19 26.03 -8.64
C GLY A 199 -15.75 26.30 -8.19
N SER A 200 -15.26 25.62 -7.14
CA SER A 200 -13.89 25.75 -6.64
C SER A 200 -12.97 24.69 -7.23
N VAL A 201 -11.69 25.05 -7.34
CA VAL A 201 -10.63 24.14 -7.81
C VAL A 201 -9.46 24.20 -6.83
N ASP A 202 -9.05 23.03 -6.31
CA ASP A 202 -7.82 22.86 -5.55
C ASP A 202 -6.78 22.18 -6.44
N VAL A 203 -5.57 22.71 -6.48
CA VAL A 203 -4.45 22.15 -7.27
C VAL A 203 -3.28 21.86 -6.36
N PHE A 204 -2.69 20.66 -6.51
CA PHE A 204 -1.48 20.29 -5.78
C PHE A 204 -0.65 19.27 -6.57
N SER A 205 0.65 19.29 -6.31
CA SER A 205 1.61 18.35 -6.92
C SER A 205 2.11 17.37 -5.87
N HIS A 206 2.32 16.13 -6.30
CA HIS A 206 2.87 15.06 -5.48
C HIS A 206 4.03 14.39 -6.22
N LYS A 207 5.16 14.25 -5.53
CA LYS A 207 6.34 13.56 -6.09
C LYS A 207 6.54 12.27 -5.33
N LEU A 208 6.72 11.19 -6.08
CA LEU A 208 6.99 9.86 -5.56
C LEU A 208 8.34 9.38 -6.06
N LYS A 209 9.03 8.64 -5.23
CA LYS A 209 10.18 7.84 -5.61
C LYS A 209 9.93 6.43 -5.12
N LEU A 210 9.85 5.47 -6.04
CA LEU A 210 9.45 4.10 -5.75
C LEU A 210 10.49 3.12 -6.26
N ARG A 211 10.82 2.12 -5.45
CA ARG A 211 11.63 0.98 -5.87
C ARG A 211 10.75 0.00 -6.64
N LEU A 212 11.29 -0.50 -7.74
CA LEU A 212 10.71 -1.58 -8.53
C LEU A 212 11.45 -2.87 -8.19
N PHE A 213 10.72 -3.99 -8.15
CA PHE A 213 11.30 -5.26 -7.75
C PHE A 213 11.19 -6.31 -8.84
N THR A 214 12.15 -7.23 -8.89
CA THR A 214 11.92 -8.54 -9.50
C THR A 214 11.48 -9.54 -8.43
N LEU A 215 10.69 -10.55 -8.80
CA LEU A 215 10.28 -11.59 -7.84
C LEU A 215 11.50 -12.29 -7.22
N ARG A 216 12.57 -12.50 -8.01
CA ARG A 216 13.79 -13.16 -7.51
C ARG A 216 14.51 -12.34 -6.45
N GLU A 217 14.59 -11.03 -6.63
CA GLU A 217 15.15 -10.10 -5.64
C GLU A 217 14.32 -10.13 -4.35
N LEU A 218 12.97 -10.02 -4.46
CA LEU A 218 12.08 -10.12 -3.31
C LEU A 218 12.29 -11.41 -2.53
N VAL A 219 12.33 -12.56 -3.21
CA VAL A 219 12.60 -13.85 -2.54
C VAL A 219 13.93 -13.84 -1.79
N HIS A 220 14.95 -13.18 -2.32
CA HIS A 220 16.26 -13.11 -1.67
C HIS A 220 16.21 -12.27 -0.39
N VAL A 221 15.70 -11.03 -0.49
CA VAL A 221 15.64 -10.12 0.68
C VAL A 221 14.66 -10.61 1.75
N LEU A 222 13.55 -11.25 1.35
CA LEU A 222 12.60 -11.88 2.27
C LEU A 222 13.29 -13.00 3.08
N ARG A 223 14.05 -13.88 2.45
CA ARG A 223 14.80 -14.94 3.12
C ARG A 223 15.84 -14.39 4.08
N GLU A 224 16.59 -13.36 3.67
CA GLU A 224 17.57 -12.69 4.53
C GLU A 224 16.93 -12.12 5.80
N THR A 225 15.67 -11.71 5.74
CA THR A 225 14.92 -11.11 6.84
C THR A 225 14.02 -12.10 7.59
N GLY A 226 14.11 -13.41 7.28
CA GLY A 226 13.43 -14.48 7.99
C GLY A 226 12.01 -14.76 7.52
N PHE A 227 11.68 -14.40 6.28
CA PHE A 227 10.45 -14.78 5.60
C PHE A 227 10.71 -15.86 4.54
N GLU A 228 9.69 -16.64 4.26
CA GLU A 228 9.65 -17.57 3.13
C GLU A 228 8.47 -17.21 2.23
N LEU A 229 8.70 -17.20 0.90
CA LEU A 229 7.63 -16.95 -0.05
C LEU A 229 6.64 -18.13 -0.04
N CYS A 230 5.38 -17.84 0.28
CA CYS A 230 4.29 -18.81 0.19
C CYS A 230 3.69 -18.83 -1.23
N LYS A 231 3.29 -17.68 -1.73
CA LYS A 231 2.65 -17.53 -3.05
C LYS A 231 3.00 -16.18 -3.67
N ALA A 232 2.90 -16.10 -4.99
CA ALA A 232 2.97 -14.85 -5.74
C ALA A 232 1.87 -14.82 -6.81
N TYR A 233 1.18 -13.71 -6.93
CA TYR A 233 0.11 -13.46 -7.87
C TYR A 233 0.36 -12.19 -8.68
N GLU A 234 -0.29 -12.07 -9.84
CA GLU A 234 -0.29 -10.85 -10.63
C GLU A 234 -1.12 -9.74 -9.99
N ASP A 235 -2.21 -10.14 -9.32
CA ASP A 235 -3.18 -9.21 -8.72
C ASP A 235 -4.04 -9.88 -7.62
N PHE A 236 -4.93 -9.10 -7.04
CA PHE A 236 -5.88 -9.55 -6.01
C PHE A 236 -6.98 -10.50 -6.51
N SER A 237 -7.06 -10.79 -7.82
CA SER A 237 -7.93 -11.84 -8.38
C SER A 237 -7.25 -13.21 -8.44
N LYS A 238 -6.01 -13.31 -7.94
CA LYS A 238 -5.19 -14.52 -7.88
C LYS A 238 -4.78 -15.05 -9.25
N ARG A 239 -4.67 -14.19 -10.24
CA ARG A 239 -4.05 -14.58 -11.49
C ARG A 239 -2.60 -14.99 -11.23
N PRO A 240 -2.12 -16.09 -11.80
CA PRO A 240 -0.73 -16.52 -11.62
C PRO A 240 0.24 -15.41 -12.04
N PHE A 241 1.25 -15.16 -11.20
CA PHE A 241 2.32 -14.21 -11.54
C PHE A 241 3.11 -14.71 -12.75
N THR A 242 3.37 -13.80 -13.69
CA THR A 242 4.26 -13.98 -14.83
C THR A 242 5.27 -12.83 -14.90
N GLU A 243 6.30 -12.96 -15.72
CA GLU A 243 7.28 -11.87 -15.90
C GLU A 243 6.66 -10.59 -16.48
N GLU A 244 5.55 -10.72 -17.23
CA GLU A 244 4.82 -9.60 -17.84
C GLU A 244 3.83 -8.93 -16.88
N SER A 245 3.59 -9.53 -15.71
CA SER A 245 2.70 -8.97 -14.69
C SER A 245 3.22 -7.62 -14.21
N PRO A 246 2.40 -6.55 -14.21
CA PRO A 246 2.87 -5.22 -13.81
C PRO A 246 3.12 -5.12 -12.30
N GLU A 247 2.46 -5.95 -11.52
CA GLU A 247 2.53 -6.01 -10.06
C GLU A 247 2.90 -7.40 -9.59
N ILE A 248 3.38 -7.49 -8.34
CA ILE A 248 3.62 -8.71 -7.57
C ILE A 248 2.80 -8.58 -6.29
N VAL A 249 1.88 -9.50 -6.07
CA VAL A 249 1.07 -9.58 -4.85
C VAL A 249 1.41 -10.85 -4.10
#